data_84683e35d1a4f8456125e314bb5e422c
#
_entry.id   84683e35d1a4f8456125e314bb5e422c
#
_cell.length_a   1.000
_cell.length_b   1.000
_cell.length_c   1.000
_cell.angle_alpha   90.00
_cell.angle_beta   90.00
_cell.angle_gamma   90.00
#
_symmetry.space_group_name_H-M   'P 1'
#
loop_
_entity.id
_entity.type
_entity.pdbx_description
1 polymer ?
#
loop_
_entity_poly.entity_id
_entity_poly.type
_entity_poly.pdbx_seq_one_letter_code
_entity_poly.pdbx_strand_id
1 'polypeptide(L)'
;LIDDGRPVLGVVQVPVRGEVYAAAEGAGAFHLSATGERRALRVADYRGGPLRVVASRSHGSPELSKLLDALPGHAIVSIGSSLKICLVAAGEADFYPRHGPTSEWDTAAAQCVLEQAGGQLTDFTLRPLRYNKESILNVPFVAFGTGERPWQAPLQATSRTV
;
A
#
# COMPACT_ATOMS: atom_id res chain seq x y z
N LEU A 1 11.27 -5.18 11.34
CA LEU A 1 12.71 -5.43 11.23
C LEU A 1 13.18 -5.00 9.86
N ILE A 2 14.23 -4.20 9.81
CA ILE A 2 14.88 -3.74 8.57
C ILE A 2 16.25 -4.40 8.47
N ASP A 3 16.58 -4.93 7.31
CA ASP A 3 17.89 -5.47 6.97
C ASP A 3 18.33 -4.91 5.62
N ASP A 4 19.54 -4.38 5.53
CA ASP A 4 20.10 -3.69 4.34
C ASP A 4 19.11 -2.73 3.67
N GLY A 5 18.42 -1.89 4.47
CA GLY A 5 17.45 -0.90 4.00
C GLY A 5 16.15 -1.49 3.45
N ARG A 6 15.85 -2.78 3.69
CA ARG A 6 14.62 -3.46 3.26
C ARG A 6 13.85 -4.04 4.45
N PRO A 7 12.52 -4.04 4.43
CA PRO A 7 11.74 -4.65 5.50
C PRO A 7 11.69 -6.18 5.32
N VAL A 8 12.29 -6.93 6.25
CA VAL A 8 12.36 -8.40 6.23
C VAL A 8 11.37 -9.07 7.18
N LEU A 9 10.83 -8.34 8.17
CA LEU A 9 9.73 -8.77 9.04
C LEU A 9 8.87 -7.57 9.38
N GLY A 10 7.55 -7.72 9.27
CA GLY A 10 6.58 -6.68 9.57
C GLY A 10 5.37 -7.20 10.32
N VAL A 11 4.93 -6.43 11.32
CA VAL A 11 3.69 -6.68 12.05
C VAL A 11 2.91 -5.38 12.14
N VAL A 12 1.66 -5.42 11.71
CA VAL A 12 0.69 -4.32 11.81
C VAL A 12 -0.49 -4.82 12.62
N GLN A 13 -0.68 -4.27 13.81
CA GLN A 13 -1.81 -4.59 14.68
C GLN A 13 -2.92 -3.55 14.50
N VAL A 14 -4.17 -4.00 14.54
CA VAL A 14 -5.39 -3.19 14.58
C VAL A 14 -6.06 -3.37 15.94
N PRO A 15 -5.67 -2.62 16.99
CA PRO A 15 -6.07 -2.90 18.37
C PRO A 15 -7.58 -2.91 18.57
N VAL A 16 -8.30 -1.99 17.91
CA VAL A 16 -9.76 -1.85 18.02
C VAL A 16 -10.51 -3.09 17.50
N ARG A 17 -9.89 -3.84 16.57
CA ARG A 17 -10.49 -5.05 15.98
C ARG A 17 -9.85 -6.33 16.51
N GLY A 18 -8.76 -6.24 17.27
CA GLY A 18 -7.99 -7.40 17.70
C GLY A 18 -7.30 -8.16 16.55
N GLU A 19 -7.13 -7.53 15.41
CA GLU A 19 -6.58 -8.13 14.20
C GLU A 19 -5.08 -7.84 14.06
N VAL A 20 -4.37 -8.75 13.41
CA VAL A 20 -2.93 -8.60 13.10
C VAL A 20 -2.65 -8.98 11.67
N TYR A 21 -1.88 -8.15 10.96
CA TYR A 21 -1.26 -8.46 9.68
C TYR A 21 0.24 -8.67 9.93
N ALA A 22 0.78 -9.80 9.51
CA ALA A 22 2.19 -10.09 9.72
C ALA A 22 2.81 -10.82 8.54
N ALA A 23 4.11 -10.60 8.35
CA ALA A 23 4.90 -11.25 7.31
C ALA A 23 6.37 -11.33 7.71
N ALA A 24 7.07 -12.31 7.16
CA ALA A 24 8.51 -12.37 7.17
C ALA A 24 9.00 -12.82 5.79
N GLU A 25 10.19 -12.34 5.40
CA GLU A 25 10.81 -12.67 4.11
C GLU A 25 10.89 -14.20 3.93
N GLY A 26 10.35 -14.69 2.79
CA GLY A 26 10.31 -16.11 2.47
C GLY A 26 9.25 -16.94 3.20
N ALA A 27 8.55 -16.37 4.21
CA ALA A 27 7.51 -17.06 4.96
C ALA A 27 6.08 -16.69 4.53
N GLY A 28 5.95 -15.73 3.60
CA GLY A 28 4.69 -15.20 3.15
C GLY A 28 4.06 -14.22 4.15
N ALA A 29 2.82 -13.79 3.85
CA ALA A 29 2.05 -12.88 4.68
C ALA A 29 0.75 -13.53 5.15
N PHE A 30 0.27 -13.13 6.33
CA PHE A 30 -0.99 -13.61 6.88
C PHE A 30 -1.73 -12.55 7.68
N HIS A 31 -3.03 -12.72 7.77
CA HIS A 31 -3.94 -12.02 8.66
C HIS A 31 -4.38 -12.96 9.79
N LEU A 32 -4.34 -12.49 11.01
CA LEU A 32 -4.88 -13.16 12.19
C LEU A 32 -6.09 -12.37 12.68
N SER A 33 -7.26 -13.01 12.73
CA SER A 33 -8.48 -12.40 13.24
C SER A 33 -8.47 -12.32 14.78
N ALA A 34 -9.40 -11.56 15.36
CA ALA A 34 -9.62 -11.50 16.81
C ALA A 34 -9.95 -12.85 17.44
N THR A 35 -10.51 -13.78 16.67
CA THR A 35 -10.83 -15.15 17.11
C THR A 35 -9.68 -16.13 16.96
N GLY A 36 -8.52 -15.68 16.48
CA GLY A 36 -7.33 -16.51 16.28
C GLY A 36 -7.30 -17.24 14.93
N GLU A 37 -8.26 -16.99 14.03
CA GLU A 37 -8.23 -17.57 12.70
C GLU A 37 -7.11 -16.94 11.86
N ARG A 38 -6.26 -17.78 11.27
CA ARG A 38 -5.16 -17.38 10.40
C ARG A 38 -5.49 -17.59 8.93
N ARG A 39 -5.42 -16.51 8.14
CA ARG A 39 -5.62 -16.52 6.68
C ARG A 39 -4.35 -16.04 5.98
N ALA A 40 -3.87 -16.78 4.99
CA ALA A 40 -2.79 -16.31 4.11
C ALA A 40 -3.26 -15.11 3.30
N LEU A 41 -2.40 -14.12 3.14
CA LEU A 41 -2.66 -12.93 2.33
C LEU A 41 -2.14 -13.11 0.91
N ARG A 42 -2.91 -12.62 -0.04
CA ARG A 42 -2.54 -12.48 -1.44
C ARG A 42 -3.15 -11.20 -2.00
N VAL A 43 -2.35 -10.42 -2.71
CA VAL A 43 -2.83 -9.25 -3.45
C VAL A 43 -3.81 -9.65 -4.55
N ALA A 44 -4.65 -8.73 -4.96
CA ALA A 44 -5.49 -8.90 -6.13
C ALA A 44 -4.66 -8.88 -7.41
N ASP A 45 -5.09 -9.68 -8.40
CA ASP A 45 -4.59 -9.65 -9.76
C ASP A 45 -5.61 -8.87 -10.61
N TYR A 46 -5.35 -7.58 -10.81
CA TYR A 46 -6.29 -6.71 -11.50
C TYR A 46 -6.34 -7.03 -13.00
N ARG A 47 -7.53 -7.31 -13.51
CA ARG A 47 -7.82 -7.71 -14.91
C ARG A 47 -8.86 -6.81 -15.59
N GLY A 48 -9.13 -5.62 -15.03
CA GLY A 48 -10.11 -4.68 -15.56
C GLY A 48 -11.29 -4.43 -14.64
N GLY A 49 -12.21 -3.57 -15.05
CA GLY A 49 -13.32 -3.08 -14.25
C GLY A 49 -12.95 -1.85 -13.39
N PRO A 50 -13.84 -1.40 -12.48
CA PRO A 50 -13.53 -0.27 -11.61
C PRO A 50 -12.36 -0.59 -10.67
N LEU A 51 -11.31 0.23 -10.70
CA LEU A 51 -10.14 0.10 -9.84
C LEU A 51 -10.51 0.42 -8.38
N ARG A 52 -10.28 -0.49 -7.44
CA ARG A 52 -10.52 -0.26 -6.01
C ARG A 52 -9.36 0.54 -5.42
N VAL A 53 -9.56 1.85 -5.28
CA VAL A 53 -8.54 2.80 -4.82
C VAL A 53 -8.70 3.07 -3.34
N VAL A 54 -7.66 2.84 -2.55
CA VAL A 54 -7.68 3.23 -1.14
C VAL A 54 -7.37 4.71 -1.01
N ALA A 55 -8.26 5.43 -0.33
CA ALA A 55 -8.09 6.86 -0.05
C ALA A 55 -8.42 7.19 1.40
N SER A 56 -7.96 8.35 1.87
CA SER A 56 -8.33 8.87 3.19
C SER A 56 -9.71 9.54 3.12
N ARG A 57 -10.54 9.32 4.14
CA ARG A 57 -11.87 9.97 4.24
C ARG A 57 -11.79 11.49 4.38
N SER A 58 -10.71 12.02 4.94
CA SER A 58 -10.61 13.41 5.38
C SER A 58 -9.53 14.23 4.67
N HIS A 59 -8.76 13.66 3.76
CA HIS A 59 -7.61 14.34 3.12
C HIS A 59 -7.51 13.96 1.65
N GLY A 60 -8.49 14.40 0.84
CA GLY A 60 -8.34 14.43 -0.60
C GLY A 60 -7.38 15.56 -0.98
N SER A 61 -6.21 15.26 -1.55
CA SER A 61 -5.38 16.28 -2.14
C SER A 61 -5.84 16.59 -3.58
N PRO A 62 -5.58 17.81 -4.11
CA PRO A 62 -5.85 18.12 -5.50
C PRO A 62 -5.20 17.15 -6.48
N GLU A 63 -4.01 16.63 -6.16
CA GLU A 63 -3.28 15.66 -6.95
C GLU A 63 -4.02 14.30 -6.98
N LEU A 64 -4.56 13.87 -5.83
CA LEU A 64 -5.36 12.66 -5.78
C LEU A 64 -6.64 12.81 -6.61
N SER A 65 -7.32 13.93 -6.52
CA SER A 65 -8.53 14.20 -7.33
C SER A 65 -8.22 14.14 -8.83
N LYS A 66 -7.16 14.82 -9.27
CA LYS A 66 -6.70 14.77 -10.67
C LYS A 66 -6.34 13.34 -11.13
N LEU A 67 -5.70 12.57 -10.25
CA LEU A 67 -5.38 11.17 -10.55
C LEU A 67 -6.66 10.35 -10.74
N LEU A 68 -7.62 10.47 -9.80
CA LEU A 68 -8.89 9.73 -9.85
C LEU A 68 -9.70 10.07 -11.10
N ASP A 69 -9.75 11.34 -11.48
CA ASP A 69 -10.46 11.82 -12.69
C ASP A 69 -9.85 11.24 -13.98
N ALA A 70 -8.56 10.94 -13.97
CA ALA A 70 -7.84 10.38 -15.11
C ALA A 70 -7.90 8.83 -15.20
N LEU A 71 -8.48 8.16 -14.19
CA LEU A 71 -8.66 6.70 -14.22
C LEU A 71 -9.87 6.30 -15.08
N PRO A 72 -9.83 5.15 -15.77
CA PRO A 72 -10.94 4.68 -16.62
C PRO A 72 -12.21 4.31 -15.84
N GLY A 73 -12.12 4.24 -14.52
CA GLY A 73 -13.20 3.97 -13.57
C GLY A 73 -12.60 3.54 -12.24
N HIS A 74 -13.18 4.00 -11.13
CA HIS A 74 -12.69 3.64 -9.80
C HIS A 74 -13.81 3.54 -8.77
N ALA A 75 -13.53 2.81 -7.68
CA ALA A 75 -14.32 2.77 -6.46
C ALA A 75 -13.42 3.12 -5.28
N ILE A 76 -13.86 3.99 -4.39
CA ILE A 76 -13.08 4.40 -3.23
C ILE A 76 -13.29 3.45 -2.06
N VAL A 77 -12.20 2.89 -1.56
CA VAL A 77 -12.14 2.14 -0.30
C VAL A 77 -11.56 3.05 0.77
N SER A 78 -12.37 3.42 1.76
CA SER A 78 -11.98 4.43 2.75
C SER A 78 -11.61 3.84 4.09
N ILE A 79 -10.33 3.96 4.47
CA ILE A 79 -9.81 3.51 5.76
C ILE A 79 -8.65 4.41 6.23
N GLY A 80 -8.32 4.37 7.53
CA GLY A 80 -7.22 5.14 8.13
C GLY A 80 -5.89 4.38 8.22
N SER A 81 -4.81 5.11 8.51
CA SER A 81 -3.48 4.62 8.90
C SER A 81 -2.79 3.67 7.88
N SER A 82 -1.73 2.98 8.31
CA SER A 82 -0.98 1.94 7.57
C SER A 82 -1.84 0.75 7.13
N LEU A 83 -3.04 0.61 7.69
CA LEU A 83 -4.02 -0.39 7.29
C LEU A 83 -4.40 -0.30 5.79
N LYS A 84 -4.22 0.87 5.17
CA LYS A 84 -4.42 1.07 3.73
C LYS A 84 -3.55 0.15 2.87
N ILE A 85 -2.27 -0.01 3.25
CA ILE A 85 -1.33 -0.92 2.58
C ILE A 85 -1.74 -2.37 2.84
N CYS A 86 -2.21 -2.68 4.05
CA CYS A 86 -2.67 -4.02 4.41
C CYS A 86 -3.93 -4.45 3.61
N LEU A 87 -4.83 -3.51 3.25
CA LEU A 87 -5.97 -3.82 2.38
C LEU A 87 -5.52 -4.22 0.96
N VAL A 88 -4.48 -3.58 0.44
CA VAL A 88 -3.89 -3.99 -0.84
C VAL A 88 -3.26 -5.38 -0.70
N ALA A 89 -2.54 -5.64 0.39
CA ALA A 89 -1.95 -6.95 0.68
C ALA A 89 -3.00 -8.07 0.83
N ALA A 90 -4.19 -7.73 1.33
CA ALA A 90 -5.31 -8.66 1.49
C ALA A 90 -6.12 -8.89 0.20
N GLY A 91 -5.81 -8.18 -0.90
CA GLY A 91 -6.57 -8.21 -2.13
C GLY A 91 -7.95 -7.54 -2.03
N GLU A 92 -8.18 -6.76 -0.99
CA GLU A 92 -9.43 -6.00 -0.76
C GLU A 92 -9.43 -4.65 -1.49
N ALA A 93 -8.24 -4.20 -1.91
CA ALA A 93 -8.04 -3.05 -2.78
C ALA A 93 -6.95 -3.36 -3.82
N ASP A 94 -6.94 -2.59 -4.90
CA ASP A 94 -5.99 -2.79 -6.01
C ASP A 94 -4.84 -1.81 -5.96
N PHE A 95 -5.10 -0.60 -5.41
CA PHE A 95 -4.21 0.54 -5.58
C PHE A 95 -4.34 1.54 -4.42
N TYR A 96 -3.20 1.99 -3.87
CA TYR A 96 -3.14 3.04 -2.85
C TYR A 96 -2.04 4.05 -3.19
N PRO A 97 -2.39 5.22 -3.77
CA PRO A 97 -1.46 6.34 -3.99
C PRO A 97 -1.37 7.22 -2.76
N ARG A 98 -0.17 7.67 -2.41
CA ARG A 98 0.07 8.61 -1.31
C ARG A 98 0.96 9.76 -1.75
N HIS A 99 0.38 10.96 -1.86
CA HIS A 99 1.09 12.20 -2.18
C HIS A 99 1.59 12.94 -0.94
N GLY A 100 0.81 12.91 0.14
CA GLY A 100 1.14 13.64 1.36
C GLY A 100 2.28 13.00 2.17
N PRO A 101 2.92 13.77 3.06
CA PRO A 101 4.08 13.31 3.81
C PRO A 101 3.77 12.11 4.71
N THR A 102 4.73 11.22 4.85
CA THR A 102 4.78 10.11 5.79
C THR A 102 6.23 9.87 6.20
N SER A 103 6.42 9.07 7.25
CA SER A 103 7.74 8.66 7.72
C SER A 103 7.95 7.16 7.53
N GLU A 104 9.19 6.71 7.66
CA GLU A 104 9.57 5.30 7.50
C GLU A 104 8.71 4.35 8.36
N TRP A 105 8.39 4.73 9.59
CA TRP A 105 7.56 3.92 10.50
C TRP A 105 6.09 3.80 10.07
N ASP A 106 5.61 4.67 9.18
CA ASP A 106 4.25 4.58 8.64
C ASP A 106 4.12 3.49 7.57
N THR A 107 5.24 3.04 7.00
CA THR A 107 5.23 2.17 5.82
C THR A 107 5.98 0.87 6.00
N ALA A 108 7.07 0.82 6.76
CA ALA A 108 8.02 -0.29 6.78
C ALA A 108 7.37 -1.65 7.10
N ALA A 109 6.58 -1.75 8.16
CA ALA A 109 5.94 -3.00 8.54
C ALA A 109 4.91 -3.45 7.51
N ALA A 110 4.07 -2.52 7.03
CA ALA A 110 3.04 -2.81 6.05
C ALA A 110 3.62 -3.11 4.65
N GLN A 111 4.78 -2.54 4.30
CA GLN A 111 5.50 -2.90 3.06
C GLN A 111 5.94 -4.37 3.09
N CYS A 112 6.51 -4.85 4.19
CA CYS A 112 6.85 -6.27 4.33
C CYS A 112 5.62 -7.15 4.10
N VAL A 113 4.49 -6.81 4.73
CA VAL A 113 3.23 -7.55 4.56
C VAL A 113 2.77 -7.55 3.10
N LEU A 114 2.82 -6.39 2.43
CA LEU A 114 2.41 -6.25 1.03
C LEU A 114 3.32 -7.06 0.09
N GLU A 115 4.63 -6.94 0.23
CA GLU A 115 5.60 -7.63 -0.63
C GLU A 115 5.52 -9.15 -0.47
N GLN A 116 5.38 -9.65 0.75
CA GLN A 116 5.22 -11.07 1.02
C GLN A 116 3.83 -11.61 0.63
N ALA A 117 2.85 -10.73 0.38
CA ALA A 117 1.57 -11.06 -0.24
C ALA A 117 1.60 -11.01 -1.78
N GLY A 118 2.75 -10.66 -2.38
CA GLY A 118 2.97 -10.58 -3.82
C GLY A 118 2.75 -9.20 -4.45
N GLY A 119 2.54 -8.16 -3.64
CA GLY A 119 2.39 -6.78 -4.10
C GLY A 119 3.71 -5.99 -4.11
N GLN A 120 3.60 -4.70 -4.36
CA GLN A 120 4.74 -3.79 -4.39
C GLN A 120 4.40 -2.45 -3.73
N LEU A 121 5.38 -1.86 -3.04
CA LEU A 121 5.34 -0.49 -2.53
C LEU A 121 6.54 0.27 -3.10
N THR A 122 6.25 1.28 -3.93
CA THR A 122 7.28 1.98 -4.71
C THR A 122 7.07 3.48 -4.66
N ASP A 123 8.09 4.25 -5.03
CA ASP A 123 7.89 5.64 -5.42
C ASP A 123 7.08 5.74 -6.74
N PHE A 124 6.74 6.95 -7.17
CA PHE A 124 5.98 7.16 -8.42
C PHE A 124 6.80 6.87 -9.70
N THR A 125 8.10 6.62 -9.56
CA THR A 125 8.97 6.13 -10.65
C THR A 125 9.15 4.61 -10.62
N LEU A 126 8.38 3.91 -9.78
CA LEU A 126 8.37 2.46 -9.58
C LEU A 126 9.67 1.90 -8.97
N ARG A 127 10.43 2.72 -8.23
CA ARG A 127 11.56 2.25 -7.44
C ARG A 127 11.08 1.89 -6.03
N PRO A 128 11.48 0.73 -5.47
CA PRO A 128 11.12 0.33 -4.12
C PRO A 128 11.52 1.38 -3.07
N LEU A 129 10.67 1.60 -2.06
CA LEU A 129 11.04 2.41 -0.91
C LEU A 129 12.16 1.72 -0.13
N ARG A 130 13.04 2.55 0.43
CA ARG A 130 14.18 2.11 1.26
C ARG A 130 14.09 2.75 2.62
N TYR A 131 14.71 2.10 3.59
CA TYR A 131 14.64 2.44 5.00
C TYR A 131 16.05 2.64 5.60
N ASN A 132 16.10 3.16 6.83
CA ASN A 132 17.35 3.58 7.49
C ASN A 132 18.08 4.68 6.70
N LYS A 133 17.29 5.58 6.09
CA LYS A 133 17.82 6.76 5.39
C LYS A 133 18.25 7.83 6.39
N GLU A 134 19.12 8.74 5.97
CA GLU A 134 19.43 9.95 6.73
C GLU A 134 18.17 10.79 6.99
N SER A 135 17.34 11.01 5.99
CA SER A 135 15.99 11.56 6.16
C SER A 135 14.96 10.44 6.30
N ILE A 136 14.27 10.41 7.43
CA ILE A 136 13.21 9.44 7.73
C ILE A 136 11.92 9.68 6.94
N LEU A 137 11.81 10.82 6.24
CA LEU A 137 10.63 11.13 5.42
C LEU A 137 10.59 10.28 4.17
N ASN A 138 9.41 9.78 3.85
CA ASN A 138 9.17 9.08 2.61
C ASN A 138 8.88 10.06 1.47
N VAL A 139 9.34 9.73 0.29
CA VAL A 139 8.85 10.33 -0.95
C VAL A 139 7.39 9.90 -1.18
N PRO A 140 6.62 10.60 -2.03
CA PRO A 140 5.33 10.11 -2.49
C PRO A 140 5.44 8.68 -3.02
N PHE A 141 4.47 7.83 -2.68
CA PHE A 141 4.54 6.41 -2.99
C PHE A 141 3.21 5.82 -3.45
N VAL A 142 3.29 4.62 -3.98
CA VAL A 142 2.13 3.83 -4.38
C VAL A 142 2.29 2.38 -3.91
N ALA A 143 1.21 1.82 -3.34
CA ALA A 143 1.07 0.40 -3.06
C ALA A 143 0.09 -0.22 -4.04
N PHE A 144 0.42 -1.40 -4.61
CA PHE A 144 -0.40 -2.05 -5.63
C PHE A 144 -0.19 -3.56 -5.66
N GLY A 145 -1.18 -4.27 -6.20
CA GLY A 145 -1.16 -5.70 -6.44
C GLY A 145 -0.50 -6.08 -7.76
N THR A 146 -0.97 -7.17 -8.38
CA THR A 146 -0.50 -7.66 -9.69
C THR A 146 -1.47 -7.33 -10.81
N GLY A 147 -1.14 -7.68 -12.06
CA GLY A 147 -1.97 -7.48 -13.24
C GLY A 147 -1.75 -6.15 -13.94
N GLU A 148 -2.81 -5.68 -14.61
CA GLU A 148 -2.78 -4.44 -15.40
C GLU A 148 -2.67 -3.20 -14.50
N ARG A 149 -2.04 -2.14 -15.03
CA ARG A 149 -1.75 -0.91 -14.29
C ARG A 149 -2.31 0.33 -14.98
N PRO A 150 -3.63 0.47 -15.10
CA PRO A 150 -4.24 1.62 -15.80
C PRO A 150 -3.96 2.95 -15.10
N TRP A 151 -3.53 2.91 -13.85
CA TRP A 151 -3.17 4.05 -13.02
C TRP A 151 -1.73 4.57 -13.29
N GLN A 152 -0.87 3.81 -13.98
CA GLN A 152 0.56 4.14 -14.07
C GLN A 152 0.82 5.43 -14.84
N ALA A 153 0.26 5.59 -16.04
CA ALA A 153 0.43 6.81 -16.82
C ALA A 153 -0.23 8.04 -16.15
N PRO A 154 -1.48 7.97 -15.65
CA PRO A 154 -2.07 9.04 -14.83
C PRO A 154 -1.24 9.44 -13.61
N LEU A 155 -0.71 8.47 -12.85
CA LEU A 155 0.12 8.73 -11.67
C LEU A 155 1.41 9.49 -12.04
N GLN A 156 2.09 9.08 -13.09
CA GLN A 156 3.30 9.76 -13.58
C GLN A 156 3.03 11.17 -14.09
N ALA A 157 1.86 11.42 -14.67
CA ALA A 157 1.45 12.76 -15.10
C ALA A 157 1.25 13.71 -13.91
N THR A 158 0.70 13.24 -12.79
CA THR A 158 0.51 14.07 -11.58
C THR A 158 1.82 14.37 -10.83
N SER A 159 2.86 13.55 -11.01
CA SER A 159 4.16 13.74 -10.35
C SER A 159 5.06 14.79 -11.01
N ARG A 160 4.78 15.20 -12.25
CA ARG A 160 5.58 16.20 -13.01
C ARG A 160 5.17 17.65 -12.75
N THR A 161 4.16 17.87 -11.92
CA THR A 161 3.58 19.20 -11.66
C THR A 161 4.04 19.81 -10.32
N VAL A 162 5.07 19.21 -9.67
CA VAL A 162 5.68 19.70 -8.40
C VAL A 162 7.10 20.16 -8.67
#